data_242e304597cc66aee80c74a065139a13
#
_entry.id   242e304597cc66aee80c74a065139a13
#
_cell.length_a   1.000
_cell.length_b   1.000
_cell.length_c   1.000
_cell.angle_alpha   90.00
_cell.angle_beta   90.00
_cell.angle_gamma   90.00
#
_symmetry.space_group_name_H-M   'P 1'
#
loop_
_entity.id
_entity.type
_entity.pdbx_description
1 polymer ?
#
loop_
_entity_poly.entity_id
_entity_poly.type
_entity_poly.pdbx_seq_one_letter_code
_entity_poly.pdbx_strand_id
1 'polypeptide(L)'
;KKPAAQQSAQWVAVDLGLSVKWCNMNVGASAPEDCGGYYSWGETKQKDYYADSTYLYTDKPYNKNIGKNISGTKYDVAHVKMGGDWRMPTDKEFTELRTRCTWKWITQNGMEGFVVTGSTGNSIFLPAAGEYFKGKVLGQRGYGYYWIADIVDGTNTKAQSYIFTNGGLYFGSYNNTNSRFQGLSVRPVCP
;
A
#
# COMPACT_ATOMS: atom_id res chain seq x y z
N LYS A 1 20.46 4.79 34.27
CA LYS A 1 19.15 5.15 33.68
C LYS A 1 18.82 4.05 32.69
N LYS A 2 17.74 3.30 32.96
CA LYS A 2 17.20 2.27 32.07
C LYS A 2 16.73 2.95 30.78
N PRO A 3 17.08 2.46 29.58
CA PRO A 3 16.52 3.03 28.35
C PRO A 3 15.01 2.90 28.40
N ALA A 4 14.31 3.97 28.02
CA ALA A 4 12.86 3.92 27.85
C ALA A 4 12.55 2.81 26.84
N ALA A 5 11.67 1.88 27.22
CA ALA A 5 11.17 0.86 26.31
C ALA A 5 10.55 1.57 25.11
N GLN A 6 11.10 1.34 23.94
CA GLN A 6 10.55 1.82 22.68
C GLN A 6 9.18 1.14 22.53
N GLN A 7 8.13 1.92 22.72
CA GLN A 7 6.76 1.44 22.59
C GLN A 7 6.60 1.01 21.12
N SER A 8 6.46 -0.29 20.88
CA SER A 8 6.21 -0.82 19.52
C SER A 8 4.96 -0.14 18.98
N ALA A 9 5.06 0.45 17.79
CA ALA A 9 3.94 1.10 17.14
C ALA A 9 2.77 0.11 17.05
N GLN A 10 1.64 0.50 17.58
CA GLN A 10 0.45 -0.34 17.58
C GLN A 10 -0.36 -0.07 16.32
N TRP A 11 -0.69 -1.11 15.57
CA TRP A 11 -1.63 -1.02 14.48
C TRP A 11 -3.03 -0.77 15.02
N VAL A 12 -3.67 0.27 14.51
CA VAL A 12 -5.02 0.68 14.89
C VAL A 12 -5.93 0.61 13.69
N ALA A 13 -7.06 -0.06 13.84
CA ALA A 13 -8.14 -0.09 12.87
C ALA A 13 -8.97 1.19 12.99
N VAL A 14 -8.88 2.08 12.01
CA VAL A 14 -9.59 3.37 11.97
C VAL A 14 -10.88 3.20 11.20
N ASP A 15 -12.00 3.43 11.86
CA ASP A 15 -13.32 3.46 11.23
C ASP A 15 -13.53 4.81 10.54
N LEU A 16 -13.59 4.80 9.22
CA LEU A 16 -13.85 5.96 8.36
C LEU A 16 -15.32 6.02 7.89
N GLY A 17 -16.20 5.13 8.39
CA GLY A 17 -17.57 4.97 7.92
C GLY A 17 -17.66 4.29 6.55
N LEU A 18 -16.70 3.43 6.25
CA LEU A 18 -16.60 2.63 5.01
C LEU A 18 -16.93 1.15 5.29
N SER A 19 -16.92 0.33 4.24
CA SER A 19 -17.20 -1.10 4.36
C SER A 19 -16.15 -1.86 5.17
N VAL A 20 -14.93 -1.31 5.27
CA VAL A 20 -13.80 -1.83 6.07
C VAL A 20 -13.15 -0.72 6.86
N LYS A 21 -12.45 -1.09 7.94
CA LYS A 21 -11.57 -0.18 8.68
C LYS A 21 -10.18 -0.18 8.05
N TRP A 22 -9.52 0.96 8.11
CA TRP A 22 -8.19 1.18 7.53
C TRP A 22 -7.13 1.25 8.63
N CYS A 23 -5.99 0.64 8.39
CA CYS A 23 -4.88 0.75 9.33
C CYS A 23 -4.37 2.20 9.40
N ASN A 24 -3.98 2.63 10.61
CA ASN A 24 -3.42 3.97 10.83
C ASN A 24 -2.04 4.17 10.15
N MET A 25 -1.34 3.11 9.76
CA MET A 25 0.00 3.18 9.15
C MET A 25 0.22 2.08 8.10
N ASN A 26 1.26 2.23 7.28
CA ASN A 26 1.65 1.25 6.27
C ASN A 26 2.27 -0.01 6.91
N VAL A 27 2.26 -1.13 6.19
CA VAL A 27 3.00 -2.34 6.61
C VAL A 27 4.47 -2.02 6.80
N GLY A 28 5.02 -2.36 7.97
CA GLY A 28 6.42 -2.11 8.32
C GLY A 28 6.74 -0.69 8.79
N ALA A 29 5.75 0.19 8.90
CA ALA A 29 5.91 1.52 9.48
C ALA A 29 5.86 1.49 11.01
N SER A 30 6.48 2.49 11.65
CA SER A 30 6.47 2.71 13.10
C SER A 30 5.59 3.90 13.51
N ALA A 31 5.21 4.74 12.55
CA ALA A 31 4.33 5.89 12.72
C ALA A 31 3.48 6.09 11.46
N PRO A 32 2.36 6.85 11.53
CA PRO A 32 1.49 7.10 10.38
C PRO A 32 2.19 7.74 9.18
N GLU A 33 3.17 8.59 9.43
CA GLU A 33 3.97 9.30 8.41
C GLU A 33 5.15 8.50 7.85
N ASP A 34 5.53 7.39 8.48
CA ASP A 34 6.59 6.53 7.97
C ASP A 34 6.15 5.83 6.68
N CYS A 35 7.05 5.75 5.71
CA CYS A 35 6.81 5.06 4.44
C CYS A 35 6.47 3.58 4.63
N GLY A 36 7.03 2.95 5.67
CA GLY A 36 6.95 1.52 5.88
C GLY A 36 7.85 0.75 4.91
N GLY A 37 7.52 -0.52 4.71
CA GLY A 37 8.23 -1.38 3.77
C GLY A 37 7.71 -1.26 2.34
N TYR A 38 8.60 -1.54 1.38
CA TYR A 38 8.24 -1.72 -0.02
C TYR A 38 8.18 -3.21 -0.33
N TYR A 39 7.18 -3.61 -1.10
CA TYR A 39 6.95 -5.03 -1.45
C TYR A 39 6.59 -5.17 -2.92
N SER A 40 7.13 -6.21 -3.57
CA SER A 40 6.60 -6.63 -4.87
C SER A 40 5.24 -7.31 -4.68
N TRP A 41 4.37 -7.23 -5.66
CA TRP A 41 3.02 -7.80 -5.55
C TRP A 41 3.06 -9.33 -5.35
N GLY A 42 2.49 -9.80 -4.25
CA GLY A 42 2.52 -11.21 -3.85
C GLY A 42 3.75 -11.63 -3.03
N GLU A 43 4.76 -10.77 -2.88
CA GLU A 43 5.91 -11.04 -2.03
C GLU A 43 5.74 -10.45 -0.62
N THR A 44 6.17 -11.18 0.39
CA THR A 44 5.98 -10.80 1.81
C THR A 44 7.27 -10.36 2.50
N LYS A 45 8.39 -10.34 1.76
CA LYS A 45 9.69 -9.87 2.22
C LYS A 45 10.15 -8.66 1.42
N GLN A 46 10.81 -7.74 2.10
CA GLN A 46 11.53 -6.64 1.45
C GLN A 46 12.83 -7.17 0.83
N LYS A 47 13.34 -6.44 -0.15
CA LYS A 47 14.61 -6.72 -0.82
C LYS A 47 15.32 -5.42 -1.23
N ASP A 48 16.60 -5.51 -1.54
CA ASP A 48 17.43 -4.34 -1.88
C ASP A 48 17.36 -3.97 -3.36
N TYR A 49 16.76 -4.83 -4.19
CA TYR A 49 16.67 -4.61 -5.62
C TYR A 49 15.37 -5.14 -6.20
N TYR A 50 14.52 -4.24 -6.70
CA TYR A 50 13.20 -4.53 -7.28
C TYR A 50 13.28 -4.46 -8.80
N ALA A 51 13.32 -5.62 -9.44
CA ALA A 51 13.36 -5.78 -10.89
C ALA A 51 12.72 -7.10 -11.30
N ASP A 52 12.41 -7.26 -12.57
CA ASP A 52 11.88 -8.51 -13.10
C ASP A 52 12.78 -9.71 -12.79
N SER A 53 14.10 -9.52 -12.85
CA SER A 53 15.11 -10.56 -12.55
C SER A 53 15.13 -11.01 -11.08
N THR A 54 14.60 -10.23 -10.15
CA THR A 54 14.56 -10.55 -8.72
C THR A 54 13.15 -10.91 -8.22
N TYR A 55 12.17 -10.94 -9.13
CA TYR A 55 10.80 -11.25 -8.76
C TYR A 55 10.59 -12.76 -8.59
N LEU A 56 10.07 -13.19 -7.43
CA LEU A 56 9.93 -14.62 -7.10
C LEU A 56 8.93 -15.37 -8.00
N TYR A 57 7.96 -14.65 -8.55
CA TYR A 57 6.91 -15.24 -9.37
C TYR A 57 7.08 -14.96 -10.85
N THR A 58 8.32 -14.75 -11.28
CA THR A 58 8.65 -14.66 -12.71
C THR A 58 8.51 -16.03 -13.36
N ASP A 59 7.93 -16.08 -14.57
CA ASP A 59 7.77 -17.27 -15.40
C ASP A 59 7.75 -16.82 -16.87
N LYS A 60 8.93 -16.59 -17.42
CA LYS A 60 9.09 -15.91 -18.71
C LYS A 60 8.40 -16.66 -19.86
N PRO A 61 7.76 -15.93 -20.78
CA PRO A 61 7.70 -14.45 -20.90
C PRO A 61 6.68 -13.75 -19.97
N TYR A 62 5.98 -14.48 -19.13
CA TYR A 62 4.96 -13.97 -18.22
C TYR A 62 5.35 -14.17 -16.75
N ASN A 63 4.47 -13.80 -15.84
CA ASN A 63 4.60 -14.13 -14.43
C ASN A 63 3.67 -15.32 -14.07
N LYS A 64 4.03 -16.03 -13.00
CA LYS A 64 3.19 -17.10 -12.45
C LYS A 64 1.82 -16.56 -12.04
N ASN A 65 0.80 -17.33 -12.33
CA ASN A 65 -0.52 -17.06 -11.79
C ASN A 65 -0.53 -17.41 -10.29
N ILE A 66 -0.74 -16.42 -9.43
CA ILE A 66 -0.87 -16.57 -7.96
C ILE A 66 -2.27 -16.18 -7.47
N GLY A 67 -3.22 -16.03 -8.40
CA GLY A 67 -4.60 -15.64 -8.13
C GLY A 67 -4.96 -14.30 -8.76
N LYS A 68 -6.26 -14.07 -8.97
CA LYS A 68 -6.79 -12.81 -9.46
C LYS A 68 -6.87 -11.75 -8.37
N ASN A 69 -7.05 -12.17 -7.13
CA ASN A 69 -7.04 -11.36 -5.93
C ASN A 69 -6.28 -12.12 -4.85
N ILE A 70 -5.29 -11.45 -4.22
CA ILE A 70 -4.43 -12.08 -3.20
C ILE A 70 -4.79 -11.69 -1.76
N SER A 71 -5.85 -10.90 -1.57
CA SER A 71 -6.27 -10.42 -0.24
C SER A 71 -6.51 -11.58 0.73
N GLY A 72 -5.89 -11.53 1.91
CA GLY A 72 -6.01 -12.55 2.95
C GLY A 72 -5.34 -13.89 2.62
N THR A 73 -4.56 -13.99 1.54
CA THR A 73 -3.84 -15.22 1.17
C THR A 73 -2.40 -15.20 1.69
N LYS A 74 -1.68 -16.32 1.50
CA LYS A 74 -0.23 -16.39 1.79
C LYS A 74 0.64 -15.44 0.95
N TYR A 75 0.09 -14.84 -0.08
CA TYR A 75 0.73 -13.85 -0.95
C TYR A 75 0.46 -12.40 -0.51
N ASP A 76 -0.40 -12.22 0.48
CA ASP A 76 -0.76 -10.91 1.04
C ASP A 76 0.20 -10.55 2.18
N VAL A 77 1.03 -9.55 1.96
CA VAL A 77 2.03 -9.12 2.95
C VAL A 77 1.41 -8.58 4.24
N ALA A 78 0.25 -7.92 4.15
CA ALA A 78 -0.44 -7.41 5.34
C ALA A 78 -0.95 -8.58 6.18
N HIS A 79 -1.60 -9.57 5.56
CA HIS A 79 -2.08 -10.78 6.24
C HIS A 79 -0.93 -11.57 6.89
N VAL A 80 0.16 -11.79 6.14
CA VAL A 80 1.29 -12.59 6.63
C VAL A 80 2.05 -11.91 7.78
N LYS A 81 2.20 -10.58 7.72
CA LYS A 81 3.00 -9.85 8.74
C LYS A 81 2.20 -9.42 9.96
N MET A 82 0.94 -9.10 9.79
CA MET A 82 0.09 -8.57 10.87
C MET A 82 -0.82 -9.64 11.49
N GLY A 83 -1.15 -10.68 10.72
CA GLY A 83 -2.04 -11.75 11.18
C GLY A 83 -3.50 -11.32 11.36
N GLY A 84 -4.30 -12.18 11.98
CA GLY A 84 -5.72 -11.92 12.21
C GLY A 84 -6.46 -11.61 10.90
N ASP A 85 -7.33 -10.61 10.96
CA ASP A 85 -8.15 -10.18 9.82
C ASP A 85 -7.51 -9.08 8.97
N TRP A 86 -6.27 -8.68 9.26
CA TRP A 86 -5.53 -7.71 8.46
C TRP A 86 -5.21 -8.28 7.08
N ARG A 87 -5.43 -7.49 6.05
CA ARG A 87 -5.20 -7.86 4.67
C ARG A 87 -4.99 -6.65 3.75
N MET A 88 -4.52 -6.89 2.54
CA MET A 88 -4.48 -5.86 1.50
C MET A 88 -5.90 -5.47 1.08
N PRO A 89 -6.13 -4.17 0.78
CA PRO A 89 -7.40 -3.71 0.25
C PRO A 89 -7.63 -4.22 -1.18
N THR A 90 -8.90 -4.37 -1.53
CA THR A 90 -9.36 -4.61 -2.90
C THR A 90 -9.55 -3.29 -3.65
N ASP A 91 -9.69 -3.35 -4.98
CA ASP A 91 -10.01 -2.18 -5.82
C ASP A 91 -11.31 -1.51 -5.39
N LYS A 92 -12.33 -2.32 -5.04
CA LYS A 92 -13.61 -1.80 -4.54
C LYS A 92 -13.44 -0.99 -3.26
N GLU A 93 -12.64 -1.46 -2.31
CA GLU A 93 -12.41 -0.78 -1.02
C GLU A 93 -11.58 0.49 -1.19
N PHE A 94 -10.58 0.50 -2.07
CA PHE A 94 -9.85 1.71 -2.40
C PHE A 94 -10.72 2.72 -3.16
N THR A 95 -11.58 2.25 -4.06
CA THR A 95 -12.56 3.10 -4.74
C THR A 95 -13.54 3.72 -3.74
N GLU A 96 -13.98 2.97 -2.75
CA GLU A 96 -14.82 3.49 -1.67
C GLU A 96 -14.09 4.57 -0.85
N LEU A 97 -12.84 4.31 -0.43
CA LEU A 97 -11.99 5.29 0.28
C LEU A 97 -11.87 6.59 -0.53
N ARG A 98 -11.63 6.46 -1.84
CA ARG A 98 -11.49 7.58 -2.76
C ARG A 98 -12.74 8.43 -2.87
N THR A 99 -13.90 7.78 -3.04
CA THR A 99 -15.14 8.45 -3.44
C THR A 99 -15.97 8.93 -2.25
N ARG A 100 -15.77 8.37 -1.06
CA ARG A 100 -16.58 8.63 0.13
C ARG A 100 -15.84 9.39 1.23
N CYS A 101 -14.54 9.65 1.07
CA CYS A 101 -13.73 10.40 2.01
C CYS A 101 -13.25 11.73 1.43
N THR A 102 -12.91 12.66 2.32
CA THR A 102 -12.27 13.93 1.96
C THR A 102 -10.76 13.78 1.99
N TRP A 103 -10.08 14.26 0.97
CA TRP A 103 -8.63 14.16 0.81
C TRP A 103 -8.00 15.53 0.88
N LYS A 104 -7.04 15.73 1.80
CA LYS A 104 -6.29 16.98 1.96
C LYS A 104 -4.80 16.70 1.97
N TRP A 105 -4.07 17.29 1.01
CA TRP A 105 -2.61 17.22 0.98
C TRP A 105 -2.01 18.06 2.11
N ILE A 106 -1.11 17.47 2.88
CA ILE A 106 -0.40 18.13 3.97
C ILE A 106 1.03 17.62 4.09
N THR A 107 1.82 18.31 4.91
CA THR A 107 3.08 17.79 5.46
C THR A 107 2.85 17.41 6.93
N GLN A 108 3.09 16.16 7.28
CA GLN A 108 3.01 15.63 8.64
C GLN A 108 4.37 15.12 9.08
N ASN A 109 4.96 15.70 10.13
CA ASN A 109 6.27 15.34 10.65
C ASN A 109 7.37 15.22 9.56
N GLY A 110 7.35 16.16 8.59
CA GLY A 110 8.31 16.21 7.50
C GLY A 110 8.02 15.31 6.30
N MET A 111 6.92 14.54 6.32
CA MET A 111 6.48 13.72 5.20
C MET A 111 5.23 14.33 4.55
N GLU A 112 5.26 14.49 3.24
CA GLU A 112 4.12 14.89 2.44
C GLU A 112 3.21 13.71 2.17
N GLY A 113 1.89 13.98 2.08
CA GLY A 113 0.90 12.97 1.80
C GLY A 113 -0.53 13.48 1.95
N PHE A 114 -1.48 12.58 1.92
CA PHE A 114 -2.87 12.91 2.14
C PHE A 114 -3.37 12.53 3.54
N VAL A 115 -4.01 13.47 4.23
CA VAL A 115 -4.98 13.14 5.27
C VAL A 115 -6.27 12.77 4.56
N VAL A 116 -6.79 11.59 4.87
CA VAL A 116 -8.05 11.07 4.33
C VAL A 116 -9.04 10.97 5.49
N THR A 117 -10.10 11.76 5.43
CA THR A 117 -11.11 11.89 6.49
C THR A 117 -12.44 11.28 6.04
N GLY A 118 -12.94 10.34 6.82
CA GLY A 118 -14.21 9.68 6.59
C GLY A 118 -15.41 10.41 7.20
N SER A 119 -16.61 9.88 6.97
CA SER A 119 -17.88 10.43 7.48
C SER A 119 -18.01 10.38 9.01
N THR A 120 -17.22 9.52 9.67
CA THR A 120 -17.14 9.45 11.14
C THR A 120 -16.38 10.61 11.78
N GLY A 121 -15.65 11.41 10.97
CA GLY A 121 -14.69 12.41 11.42
C GLY A 121 -13.30 11.88 11.71
N ASN A 122 -13.11 10.56 11.72
CA ASN A 122 -11.80 9.95 11.85
C ASN A 122 -10.97 10.10 10.56
N SER A 123 -9.67 10.08 10.70
CA SER A 123 -8.73 10.26 9.58
C SER A 123 -7.57 9.26 9.64
N ILE A 124 -7.03 8.97 8.47
CA ILE A 124 -5.73 8.32 8.30
C ILE A 124 -4.81 9.22 7.48
N PHE A 125 -3.49 9.07 7.66
CA PHE A 125 -2.50 9.73 6.82
C PHE A 125 -1.88 8.71 5.84
N LEU A 126 -1.89 9.02 4.55
CA LEU A 126 -1.25 8.23 3.50
C LEU A 126 0.01 8.97 3.03
N PRO A 127 1.22 8.57 3.47
CA PRO A 127 2.46 9.20 3.03
C PRO A 127 2.70 9.03 1.53
N ALA A 128 3.25 10.06 0.91
CA ALA A 128 3.77 10.01 -0.45
C ALA A 128 5.12 9.27 -0.45
N ALA A 129 5.07 7.97 -0.24
CA ALA A 129 6.22 7.11 -0.01
C ALA A 129 7.07 6.84 -1.26
N GLY A 130 6.56 7.20 -2.46
CA GLY A 130 7.20 6.82 -3.71
C GLY A 130 7.11 5.32 -4.02
N GLU A 131 7.93 4.87 -4.94
CA GLU A 131 8.12 3.46 -5.29
C GLU A 131 9.58 3.04 -5.18
N TYR A 132 9.85 1.77 -4.92
CA TYR A 132 11.20 1.23 -4.95
C TYR A 132 11.43 0.46 -6.26
N PHE A 133 12.37 0.94 -7.06
CA PHE A 133 12.68 0.38 -8.37
C PHE A 133 14.18 0.42 -8.64
N LYS A 134 14.76 -0.72 -9.05
CA LYS A 134 16.19 -0.87 -9.41
C LYS A 134 17.15 -0.24 -8.38
N GLY A 135 16.97 -0.55 -7.10
CA GLY A 135 17.85 -0.11 -6.02
C GLY A 135 17.65 1.35 -5.55
N LYS A 136 16.57 2.01 -5.97
CA LYS A 136 16.28 3.40 -5.61
C LYS A 136 14.83 3.60 -5.24
N VAL A 137 14.57 4.48 -4.27
CA VAL A 137 13.24 5.04 -4.04
C VAL A 137 13.05 6.21 -4.99
N LEU A 138 12.00 6.16 -5.79
CA LEU A 138 11.65 7.19 -6.77
C LEU A 138 10.38 7.90 -6.33
N GLY A 139 10.33 9.22 -6.52
CA GLY A 139 9.13 10.03 -6.30
C GLY A 139 8.69 10.18 -4.84
N GLN A 140 9.53 9.81 -3.85
CA GLN A 140 9.23 10.03 -2.44
C GLN A 140 8.93 11.51 -2.17
N ARG A 141 7.95 11.79 -1.30
CA ARG A 141 7.42 13.11 -0.95
C ARG A 141 6.59 13.79 -2.06
N GLY A 142 6.60 13.27 -3.29
CA GLY A 142 5.79 13.77 -4.40
C GLY A 142 4.68 12.82 -4.82
N TYR A 143 4.92 11.52 -4.68
CA TYR A 143 4.03 10.46 -5.16
C TYR A 143 3.77 9.41 -4.07
N GLY A 144 2.52 8.97 -3.95
CA GLY A 144 2.15 7.76 -3.23
C GLY A 144 1.78 6.66 -4.20
N TYR A 145 2.38 5.47 -4.02
CA TYR A 145 2.08 4.25 -4.77
C TYR A 145 1.70 3.15 -3.80
N TYR A 146 0.49 2.64 -3.91
CA TYR A 146 -0.05 1.65 -3.00
C TYR A 146 -0.60 0.45 -3.74
N TRP A 147 -0.14 -0.75 -3.37
CA TRP A 147 -0.69 -1.98 -3.94
C TRP A 147 -2.16 -2.19 -3.57
N ILE A 148 -2.90 -2.68 -4.54
CA ILE A 148 -4.22 -3.28 -4.39
C ILE A 148 -4.07 -4.79 -4.55
N ALA A 149 -4.93 -5.56 -3.89
CA ALA A 149 -4.87 -7.02 -3.93
C ALA A 149 -5.23 -7.62 -5.29
N ASP A 150 -5.84 -6.84 -6.19
CA ASP A 150 -6.34 -7.31 -7.48
C ASP A 150 -5.28 -7.24 -8.57
N ILE A 151 -5.25 -8.26 -9.42
CA ILE A 151 -4.43 -8.25 -10.64
C ILE A 151 -5.13 -7.42 -11.73
N VAL A 152 -4.37 -6.98 -12.71
CA VAL A 152 -4.94 -6.35 -13.93
C VAL A 152 -5.49 -7.43 -14.84
N ASP A 153 -6.75 -7.32 -15.22
CA ASP A 153 -7.37 -8.26 -16.14
C ASP A 153 -6.64 -8.34 -17.48
N GLY A 154 -6.52 -9.56 -18.00
CA GLY A 154 -5.86 -9.85 -19.28
C GLY A 154 -4.34 -9.85 -19.24
N THR A 155 -3.71 -9.66 -18.08
CA THR A 155 -2.24 -9.72 -17.94
C THR A 155 -1.82 -10.38 -16.64
N ASN A 156 -0.71 -11.14 -16.69
CA ASN A 156 -0.05 -11.67 -15.50
C ASN A 156 1.17 -10.85 -15.08
N THR A 157 1.49 -9.77 -15.79
CA THR A 157 2.72 -8.97 -15.54
C THR A 157 2.48 -7.75 -14.68
N LYS A 158 1.22 -7.29 -14.59
CA LYS A 158 0.83 -6.09 -13.85
C LYS A 158 -0.22 -6.40 -12.80
N ALA A 159 -0.19 -5.66 -11.71
CA ALA A 159 -1.24 -5.64 -10.70
C ALA A 159 -1.78 -4.21 -10.52
N GLN A 160 -2.96 -4.12 -9.95
CA GLN A 160 -3.58 -2.82 -9.69
C GLN A 160 -2.87 -2.12 -8.54
N SER A 161 -2.76 -0.81 -8.67
CA SER A 161 -2.17 0.07 -7.66
C SER A 161 -2.95 1.37 -7.58
N TYR A 162 -2.81 2.06 -6.47
CA TYR A 162 -3.31 3.42 -6.30
C TYR A 162 -2.16 4.40 -6.37
N ILE A 163 -2.33 5.45 -7.19
CA ILE A 163 -1.30 6.46 -7.41
C ILE A 163 -1.89 7.84 -7.11
N PHE A 164 -1.17 8.64 -6.34
CA PHE A 164 -1.54 10.02 -6.06
C PHE A 164 -0.33 10.94 -5.99
N THR A 165 -0.57 12.23 -6.21
CA THR A 165 0.38 13.34 -6.03
C THR A 165 -0.32 14.53 -5.43
N ASN A 166 0.42 15.60 -5.11
CA ASN A 166 -0.17 16.88 -4.69
C ASN A 166 -1.16 17.47 -5.72
N GLY A 167 -1.02 17.13 -7.01
CA GLY A 167 -1.97 17.51 -8.06
C GLY A 167 -3.28 16.74 -8.06
N GLY A 168 -3.43 15.76 -7.15
CA GLY A 168 -4.63 14.94 -7.00
C GLY A 168 -4.39 13.45 -7.11
N LEU A 169 -5.48 12.74 -7.18
CA LEU A 169 -5.52 11.30 -7.33
C LEU A 169 -5.58 10.98 -8.82
N TYR A 170 -4.66 10.13 -9.32
CA TYR A 170 -4.69 9.71 -10.70
C TYR A 170 -5.69 8.57 -10.88
N PHE A 171 -6.74 8.84 -11.67
CA PHE A 171 -7.81 7.92 -11.95
C PHE A 171 -7.95 7.66 -13.44
N GLY A 172 -7.85 6.41 -13.82
CA GLY A 172 -8.11 5.95 -15.17
C GLY A 172 -7.49 4.60 -15.42
N SER A 173 -8.17 3.78 -16.18
CA SER A 173 -7.87 2.36 -16.43
C SER A 173 -6.44 2.04 -16.93
N TYR A 174 -5.65 3.04 -17.29
CA TYR A 174 -4.28 2.85 -17.79
C TYR A 174 -3.18 3.26 -16.82
N ASN A 175 -3.48 4.07 -15.78
CA ASN A 175 -2.45 4.65 -14.91
C ASN A 175 -2.40 4.04 -13.49
N ASN A 176 -3.35 3.19 -13.13
CA ASN A 176 -3.41 2.56 -11.79
C ASN A 176 -2.86 1.13 -11.83
N THR A 177 -1.78 0.92 -12.57
CA THR A 177 -1.17 -0.40 -12.68
C THR A 177 0.34 -0.31 -12.68
N ASN A 178 0.96 -1.14 -11.87
CA ASN A 178 2.41 -1.28 -11.80
C ASN A 178 2.85 -2.69 -12.17
N SER A 179 4.07 -2.82 -12.66
CA SER A 179 4.67 -4.13 -12.86
C SER A 179 4.82 -4.84 -11.51
N ARG A 180 4.41 -6.11 -11.42
CA ARG A 180 4.33 -6.86 -10.16
C ARG A 180 5.65 -6.90 -9.39
N PHE A 181 6.79 -6.75 -10.05
CA PHE A 181 8.12 -6.75 -9.44
C PHE A 181 8.50 -5.41 -8.77
N GLN A 182 7.80 -4.31 -9.03
CA GLN A 182 8.09 -3.01 -8.37
C GLN A 182 7.78 -3.08 -6.88
N GLY A 183 8.53 -2.34 -6.08
CA GLY A 183 8.32 -2.24 -4.65
C GLY A 183 7.37 -1.08 -4.32
N LEU A 184 6.15 -1.36 -3.90
CA LEU A 184 5.19 -0.35 -3.50
C LEU A 184 4.79 -0.52 -2.03
N SER A 185 4.21 0.53 -1.46
CA SER A 185 3.62 0.51 -0.12
C SER A 185 2.36 -0.33 -0.07
N VAL A 186 2.02 -0.81 1.14
CA VAL A 186 0.75 -1.48 1.42
C VAL A 186 0.10 -0.82 2.61
N ARG A 187 -1.15 -0.34 2.44
CA ARG A 187 -2.00 0.14 3.54
C ARG A 187 -3.04 -0.94 3.85
N PRO A 188 -2.95 -1.57 5.03
CA PRO A 188 -3.86 -2.66 5.41
C PRO A 188 -5.28 -2.21 5.70
N VAL A 189 -6.21 -3.16 5.54
CA VAL A 189 -7.60 -3.05 5.98
C VAL A 189 -8.00 -4.26 6.82
N CYS A 190 -9.07 -4.12 7.59
CA CYS A 190 -9.75 -5.24 8.28
C CYS A 190 -11.26 -4.96 8.37
N PRO A 191 -12.11 -5.97 8.64
CA PRO A 191 -13.54 -5.81 8.84
C PRO A 191 -13.96 -4.79 9.89
#